data_6e31fb55227eb1daa3718368938797da
#
_entry.id   6e31fb55227eb1daa3718368938797da
#
_cell.length_a   1.000
_cell.length_b   1.000
_cell.length_c   1.000
_cell.angle_alpha   90.00
_cell.angle_beta   90.00
_cell.angle_gamma   90.00
#
_symmetry.space_group_name_H-M   'P 1'
#
loop_
_entity.id
_entity.type
_entity.pdbx_description
1 polymer ?
#
loop_
_entity_poly.entity_id
_entity_poly.type
_entity_poly.pdbx_seq_one_letter_code
_entity_poly.pdbx_strand_id
1 'polypeptide(L)'
;MSRVRVGLVGARGYTGAELIRLFTAHPRFELAFVTSRELDGQRVADHNPGFAGELRYSSPDYRDLPGLGADAVVLALPNGKAAHIVQQFDDAGVDPVIVDLSADYRFDPSWYYGLPELTRMRYAGQRRISNPGCYATAMQLAIAPMLNVLEGPVQCFGVSGYSGAGTTPSDRSNVELLRDNLMPYALTGHVHEREVSGQLGHPVEFMPHVAPHFRGITLTANLHLSIAFEREEVLARYRGRYAGEPLVRVQDEAPWVSRIAGRHHVGIGGFTLSGDGRRLVVVATEDNLLKGAATQALQNLNLAFGLDEFTAIPL
;
A
#
# COMPACT_ATOMS: atom_id res chain seq x y z
N MET A 1 -28.42 7.26 6.70
CA MET A 1 -27.16 8.03 6.82
C MET A 1 -26.70 8.41 5.43
N SER A 2 -26.30 9.67 5.20
CA SER A 2 -25.76 10.13 3.92
C SER A 2 -24.50 9.35 3.56
N ARG A 3 -24.23 9.18 2.27
CA ARG A 3 -22.95 8.63 1.78
C ARG A 3 -21.83 9.64 1.98
N VAL A 4 -20.64 9.16 2.23
CA VAL A 4 -19.41 9.95 2.27
C VAL A 4 -18.96 10.18 0.83
N ARG A 5 -18.74 11.43 0.47
CA ARG A 5 -18.32 11.85 -0.87
C ARG A 5 -16.80 11.81 -0.99
N VAL A 6 -16.29 10.96 -1.88
CA VAL A 6 -14.85 10.75 -2.06
C VAL A 6 -14.37 11.33 -3.39
N GLY A 7 -13.41 12.22 -3.35
CA GLY A 7 -12.66 12.68 -4.50
C GLY A 7 -11.45 11.79 -4.76
N LEU A 8 -11.17 11.44 -6.01
CA LEU A 8 -10.01 10.65 -6.41
C LEU A 8 -9.15 11.44 -7.40
N VAL A 9 -7.96 11.79 -6.98
CA VAL A 9 -6.98 12.52 -7.81
C VAL A 9 -5.96 11.53 -8.36
N GLY A 10 -5.77 11.50 -9.69
CA GLY A 10 -4.89 10.53 -10.36
C GLY A 10 -5.59 9.22 -10.73
N ALA A 11 -6.85 9.28 -11.08
CA ALA A 11 -7.74 8.14 -11.24
C ALA A 11 -7.42 7.20 -12.43
N ARG A 12 -6.61 7.63 -13.42
CA ARG A 12 -6.23 6.82 -14.59
C ARG A 12 -5.24 5.69 -14.26
N GLY A 13 -4.44 5.86 -13.21
CA GLY A 13 -3.43 4.89 -12.83
C GLY A 13 -4.02 3.53 -12.44
N TYR A 14 -3.19 2.49 -12.42
CA TYR A 14 -3.62 1.14 -12.01
C TYR A 14 -4.27 1.14 -10.61
N THR A 15 -3.66 1.84 -9.66
CA THR A 15 -4.23 1.99 -8.31
C THR A 15 -5.54 2.79 -8.34
N GLY A 16 -5.63 3.81 -9.20
CA GLY A 16 -6.87 4.58 -9.39
C GLY A 16 -8.03 3.72 -9.86
N ALA A 17 -7.80 2.82 -10.80
CA ALA A 17 -8.80 1.87 -11.27
C ALA A 17 -9.26 0.90 -10.16
N GLU A 18 -8.34 0.40 -9.34
CA GLU A 18 -8.69 -0.44 -8.18
C GLU A 18 -9.50 0.34 -7.13
N LEU A 19 -9.16 1.60 -6.88
CA LEU A 19 -9.92 2.48 -5.97
C LEU A 19 -11.34 2.73 -6.48
N ILE A 20 -11.51 3.02 -7.78
CA ILE A 20 -12.84 3.18 -8.40
C ILE A 20 -13.67 1.91 -8.17
N ARG A 21 -13.08 0.72 -8.42
CA ARG A 21 -13.76 -0.56 -8.21
C ARG A 21 -14.18 -0.75 -6.75
N LEU A 22 -13.31 -0.46 -5.79
CA LEU A 22 -13.58 -0.61 -4.37
C LEU A 22 -14.66 0.38 -3.89
N PHE A 23 -14.57 1.66 -4.29
CA PHE A 23 -15.59 2.66 -3.92
C PHE A 23 -16.95 2.37 -4.55
N THR A 24 -16.97 1.84 -5.78
CA THR A 24 -18.23 1.43 -6.43
C THR A 24 -18.96 0.33 -5.64
N ALA A 25 -18.21 -0.61 -5.05
CA ALA A 25 -18.77 -1.69 -4.24
C ALA A 25 -19.08 -1.25 -2.79
N HIS A 26 -18.64 -0.07 -2.37
CA HIS A 26 -18.71 0.35 -0.97
C HIS A 26 -20.10 0.88 -0.60
N PRO A 27 -20.76 0.41 0.47
CA PRO A 27 -22.11 0.80 0.83
C PRO A 27 -22.21 2.25 1.35
N ARG A 28 -21.12 2.84 1.82
CA ARG A 28 -21.08 4.14 2.49
C ARG A 28 -20.31 5.21 1.72
N PHE A 29 -19.44 4.85 0.80
CA PHE A 29 -18.69 5.80 -0.03
C PHE A 29 -19.33 5.96 -1.40
N GLU A 30 -19.19 7.17 -1.97
CA GLU A 30 -19.54 7.45 -3.35
C GLU A 30 -18.50 8.37 -3.97
N LEU A 31 -18.17 8.16 -5.25
CA LEU A 31 -17.25 9.02 -5.97
C LEU A 31 -17.92 10.36 -6.28
N ALA A 32 -17.40 11.44 -5.69
CA ALA A 32 -17.83 12.81 -5.95
C ALA A 32 -17.20 13.34 -7.24
N PHE A 33 -15.90 13.08 -7.42
CA PHE A 33 -15.16 13.41 -8.63
C PHE A 33 -13.98 12.47 -8.81
N VAL A 34 -13.52 12.33 -10.05
CA VAL A 34 -12.27 11.63 -10.40
C VAL A 34 -11.47 12.47 -11.39
N THR A 35 -10.15 12.62 -11.17
CA THR A 35 -9.36 13.46 -12.04
C THR A 35 -8.39 12.67 -12.92
N SER A 36 -8.29 13.08 -14.18
CA SER A 36 -7.31 12.60 -15.15
C SER A 36 -7.19 13.60 -16.29
N ARG A 37 -5.97 14.00 -16.63
CA ARG A 37 -5.74 14.89 -17.78
C ARG A 37 -6.01 14.19 -19.12
N GLU A 38 -5.55 12.92 -19.23
CA GLU A 38 -5.65 12.17 -20.50
C GLU A 38 -7.04 11.64 -20.79
N LEU A 39 -7.87 11.46 -19.76
CA LEU A 39 -9.24 10.96 -19.90
C LEU A 39 -10.29 12.08 -19.69
N ASP A 40 -9.89 13.34 -19.69
CA ASP A 40 -10.78 14.46 -19.44
C ASP A 40 -12.03 14.40 -20.32
N GLY A 41 -13.22 14.57 -19.71
CA GLY A 41 -14.53 14.48 -20.36
C GLY A 41 -15.03 13.05 -20.64
N GLN A 42 -14.19 12.02 -20.59
CA GLN A 42 -14.59 10.63 -20.85
C GLN A 42 -15.37 10.04 -19.67
N ARG A 43 -16.30 9.13 -19.94
CA ARG A 43 -17.06 8.47 -18.86
C ARG A 43 -16.18 7.49 -18.08
N VAL A 44 -16.35 7.48 -16.77
CA VAL A 44 -15.63 6.51 -15.90
C VAL A 44 -15.98 5.06 -16.26
N ALA A 45 -17.23 4.82 -16.61
CA ALA A 45 -17.73 3.50 -17.02
C ALA A 45 -17.02 2.91 -18.26
N ASP A 46 -16.53 3.76 -19.17
CA ASP A 46 -15.86 3.31 -20.39
C ASP A 46 -14.47 2.73 -20.11
N HIS A 47 -13.87 3.07 -18.97
CA HIS A 47 -12.52 2.64 -18.55
C HIS A 47 -12.51 1.72 -17.33
N ASN A 48 -13.65 1.63 -16.62
CA ASN A 48 -13.76 0.84 -15.39
C ASN A 48 -14.98 -0.09 -15.45
N PRO A 49 -14.84 -1.30 -15.96
CA PRO A 49 -15.90 -2.29 -15.99
C PRO A 49 -16.50 -2.51 -14.60
N GLY A 50 -17.82 -2.45 -14.50
CA GLY A 50 -18.54 -2.56 -13.23
C GLY A 50 -18.89 -1.23 -12.56
N PHE A 51 -18.32 -0.10 -12.98
CA PHE A 51 -18.82 1.22 -12.58
C PHE A 51 -20.11 1.54 -13.34
N ALA A 52 -21.19 1.76 -12.58
CA ALA A 52 -22.50 2.19 -13.13
C ALA A 52 -22.74 3.66 -12.78
N GLY A 53 -22.88 4.51 -13.78
CA GLY A 53 -23.16 5.94 -13.59
C GLY A 53 -22.63 6.83 -14.70
N GLU A 54 -22.96 8.11 -14.62
CA GLU A 54 -22.62 9.12 -15.64
C GLU A 54 -21.40 9.96 -15.26
N LEU A 55 -20.70 9.59 -14.15
CA LEU A 55 -19.50 10.30 -13.70
C LEU A 55 -18.46 10.31 -14.83
N ARG A 56 -17.85 11.47 -15.03
CA ARG A 56 -16.80 11.68 -16.04
C ARG A 56 -15.49 12.03 -15.36
N TYR A 57 -14.40 11.65 -15.98
CA TYR A 57 -13.09 12.19 -15.64
C TYR A 57 -13.08 13.69 -15.90
N SER A 58 -12.43 14.44 -15.03
CA SER A 58 -12.24 15.87 -15.16
C SER A 58 -10.78 16.27 -14.95
N SER A 59 -10.37 17.40 -15.46
CA SER A 59 -9.03 17.95 -15.27
C SER A 59 -9.10 19.41 -14.77
N PRO A 60 -9.73 19.65 -13.58
CA PRO A 60 -9.81 20.98 -13.01
C PRO A 60 -8.43 21.51 -12.63
N ASP A 61 -8.30 22.84 -12.48
CA ASP A 61 -7.17 23.40 -11.76
C ASP A 61 -7.21 22.89 -10.31
N TYR A 62 -6.07 22.60 -9.74
CA TYR A 62 -6.00 22.08 -8.36
C TYR A 62 -6.60 23.04 -7.33
N ARG A 63 -6.61 24.36 -7.61
CA ARG A 63 -7.28 25.39 -6.80
C ARG A 63 -8.79 25.21 -6.70
N ASP A 64 -9.38 24.53 -7.67
CA ASP A 64 -10.84 24.33 -7.72
C ASP A 64 -11.27 23.05 -6.96
N LEU A 65 -10.34 22.14 -6.64
CA LEU A 65 -10.64 20.87 -5.96
C LEU A 65 -11.40 21.06 -4.63
N PRO A 66 -11.02 22.02 -3.75
CA PRO A 66 -11.75 22.24 -2.49
C PRO A 66 -13.23 22.57 -2.71
N GLY A 67 -13.57 23.27 -3.81
CA GLY A 67 -14.95 23.63 -4.18
C GLY A 67 -15.82 22.47 -4.66
N LEU A 68 -15.23 21.30 -4.97
CA LEU A 68 -15.99 20.13 -5.44
C LEU A 68 -16.72 19.38 -4.32
N GLY A 69 -16.51 19.77 -3.06
CA GLY A 69 -17.32 19.35 -1.93
C GLY A 69 -17.17 17.86 -1.59
N ALA A 70 -15.94 17.34 -1.52
CA ALA A 70 -15.66 16.01 -1.04
C ALA A 70 -15.43 15.97 0.48
N ASP A 71 -15.92 14.92 1.15
CA ASP A 71 -15.67 14.64 2.57
C ASP A 71 -14.29 13.99 2.76
N ALA A 72 -13.84 13.28 1.74
CA ALA A 72 -12.50 12.66 1.67
C ALA A 72 -11.88 12.85 0.29
N VAL A 73 -10.54 12.89 0.23
CA VAL A 73 -9.76 12.95 -1.01
C VAL A 73 -8.64 11.91 -0.96
N VAL A 74 -8.56 11.09 -2.00
CA VAL A 74 -7.47 10.13 -2.17
C VAL A 74 -6.54 10.64 -3.27
N LEU A 75 -5.25 10.77 -2.93
CA LEU A 75 -4.20 11.24 -3.84
C LEU A 75 -3.43 10.01 -4.37
N ALA A 76 -3.80 9.54 -5.56
CA ALA A 76 -3.15 8.43 -6.26
C ALA A 76 -2.16 8.97 -7.31
N LEU A 77 -1.19 9.75 -6.85
CA LEU A 77 -0.26 10.51 -7.68
C LEU A 77 1.19 10.02 -7.53
N PRO A 78 2.06 10.29 -8.51
CA PRO A 78 3.50 10.13 -8.33
C PRO A 78 4.04 11.00 -7.20
N ASN A 79 5.15 10.56 -6.58
CA ASN A 79 5.86 11.32 -5.55
C ASN A 79 6.17 12.77 -6.00
N GLY A 80 6.16 13.71 -5.06
CA GLY A 80 6.42 15.13 -5.29
C GLY A 80 5.22 15.92 -5.83
N LYS A 81 4.00 15.34 -5.83
CA LYS A 81 2.79 16.01 -6.34
C LYS A 81 1.72 16.28 -5.28
N ALA A 82 1.72 15.54 -4.19
CA ALA A 82 0.67 15.64 -3.18
C ALA A 82 0.68 16.98 -2.43
N ALA A 83 1.86 17.49 -2.07
CA ALA A 83 2.02 18.70 -1.28
C ALA A 83 1.30 19.93 -1.88
N HIS A 84 1.41 20.10 -3.21
CA HIS A 84 0.72 21.22 -3.88
C HIS A 84 -0.81 21.13 -3.78
N ILE A 85 -1.37 19.93 -3.82
CA ILE A 85 -2.81 19.74 -3.71
C ILE A 85 -3.27 19.92 -2.27
N VAL A 86 -2.56 19.34 -1.30
CA VAL A 86 -2.87 19.51 0.13
C VAL A 86 -2.91 21.00 0.48
N GLN A 87 -1.94 21.79 -0.01
CA GLN A 87 -1.88 23.22 0.22
C GLN A 87 -3.15 23.94 -0.30
N GLN A 88 -3.75 23.50 -1.42
CA GLN A 88 -4.99 24.13 -1.92
C GLN A 88 -6.17 23.94 -0.96
N PHE A 89 -6.27 22.78 -0.30
CA PHE A 89 -7.29 22.54 0.72
C PHE A 89 -7.04 23.40 1.97
N ASP A 90 -5.79 23.49 2.41
CA ASP A 90 -5.40 24.27 3.56
C ASP A 90 -5.66 25.78 3.32
N ASP A 91 -5.28 26.30 2.15
CA ASP A 91 -5.50 27.70 1.74
C ASP A 91 -7.00 28.05 1.62
N ALA A 92 -7.81 27.10 1.19
CA ALA A 92 -9.26 27.26 1.08
C ALA A 92 -9.99 27.11 2.44
N GLY A 93 -9.31 26.71 3.52
CA GLY A 93 -9.92 26.43 4.81
C GLY A 93 -10.89 25.24 4.78
N VAL A 94 -10.72 24.32 3.84
CA VAL A 94 -11.53 23.10 3.69
C VAL A 94 -10.72 21.91 4.19
N ASP A 95 -11.27 21.15 5.12
CA ASP A 95 -10.54 20.05 5.79
C ASP A 95 -11.20 18.68 5.54
N PRO A 96 -11.09 18.09 4.33
CA PRO A 96 -11.50 16.71 4.10
C PRO A 96 -10.53 15.74 4.76
N VAL A 97 -10.92 14.48 4.91
CA VAL A 97 -9.94 13.41 5.16
C VAL A 97 -9.08 13.26 3.91
N ILE A 98 -7.76 13.39 4.02
CA ILE A 98 -6.84 13.18 2.89
C ILE A 98 -6.03 11.90 3.12
N VAL A 99 -6.07 10.99 2.15
CA VAL A 99 -5.21 9.80 2.09
C VAL A 99 -4.24 9.97 0.93
N ASP A 100 -2.95 10.12 1.25
CA ASP A 100 -1.89 10.22 0.24
C ASP A 100 -1.21 8.88 0.01
N LEU A 101 -1.18 8.40 -1.24
CA LEU A 101 -0.54 7.15 -1.64
C LEU A 101 0.91 7.35 -2.10
N SER A 102 1.35 8.60 -2.25
CA SER A 102 2.75 8.92 -2.58
C SER A 102 3.67 8.75 -1.36
N ALA A 103 4.95 9.04 -1.55
CA ALA A 103 5.91 9.05 -0.44
C ALA A 103 6.02 10.42 0.26
N ASP A 104 5.25 11.42 -0.19
CA ASP A 104 5.46 12.82 0.20
C ASP A 104 5.28 13.04 1.70
N TYR A 105 4.34 12.31 2.32
CA TYR A 105 4.01 12.50 3.72
C TYR A 105 4.32 11.29 4.63
N ARG A 106 5.00 10.25 4.11
CA ARG A 106 5.35 9.06 4.92
C ARG A 106 6.36 9.33 6.03
N PHE A 107 7.07 10.45 5.93
CA PHE A 107 8.10 10.88 6.88
C PHE A 107 7.66 12.07 7.73
N ASP A 108 6.45 12.56 7.54
CA ASP A 108 5.90 13.68 8.29
C ASP A 108 5.17 13.16 9.54
N PRO A 109 5.64 13.48 10.76
CA PRO A 109 5.03 12.99 11.99
C PRO A 109 3.64 13.57 12.27
N SER A 110 3.23 14.64 11.57
CA SER A 110 1.88 15.21 11.67
C SER A 110 0.82 14.39 10.94
N TRP A 111 1.25 13.50 10.03
CA TRP A 111 0.38 12.59 9.31
C TRP A 111 0.32 11.22 10.00
N TYR A 112 -0.88 10.65 10.08
CA TYR A 112 -1.00 9.27 10.52
C TYR A 112 -0.44 8.33 9.45
N TYR A 113 0.53 7.50 9.84
CA TYR A 113 1.06 6.46 8.96
C TYR A 113 0.11 5.24 8.97
N GLY A 114 -0.62 5.06 7.89
CA GLY A 114 -1.78 4.20 7.79
C GLY A 114 -1.47 2.73 7.49
N LEU A 115 -0.84 2.03 8.42
CA LEU A 115 -0.70 0.56 8.43
C LEU A 115 -1.39 0.00 9.70
N PRO A 116 -2.74 -0.08 9.73
CA PRO A 116 -3.51 -0.36 10.94
C PRO A 116 -3.04 -1.59 11.71
N GLU A 117 -2.59 -2.65 11.05
CA GLU A 117 -2.05 -3.85 11.68
C GLU A 117 -0.87 -3.57 12.64
N LEU A 118 -0.15 -2.46 12.43
CA LEU A 118 0.95 -2.03 13.30
C LEU A 118 0.68 -0.70 13.99
N THR A 119 -0.20 0.14 13.45
CA THR A 119 -0.33 1.55 13.85
C THR A 119 -1.71 1.93 14.39
N ARG A 120 -2.71 1.05 14.36
CA ARG A 120 -4.09 1.32 14.78
C ARG A 120 -4.18 2.01 16.13
N MET A 121 -3.37 1.59 17.11
CA MET A 121 -3.35 2.17 18.46
C MET A 121 -2.84 3.62 18.52
N ARG A 122 -2.20 4.10 17.43
CA ARG A 122 -1.73 5.49 17.31
C ARG A 122 -2.74 6.40 16.60
N TYR A 123 -3.79 5.81 16.03
CA TYR A 123 -4.83 6.59 15.38
C TYR A 123 -5.72 7.27 16.41
N ALA A 124 -5.81 8.61 16.35
CA ALA A 124 -6.56 9.45 17.29
C ALA A 124 -7.47 10.45 16.53
N GLY A 125 -8.01 10.03 15.38
CA GLY A 125 -8.91 10.86 14.57
C GLY A 125 -8.20 11.80 13.58
N GLN A 126 -6.95 11.52 13.21
CA GLN A 126 -6.22 12.31 12.22
C GLN A 126 -6.93 12.30 10.87
N ARG A 127 -7.00 13.47 10.22
CA ARG A 127 -7.60 13.66 8.90
C ARG A 127 -6.57 13.65 7.77
N ARG A 128 -5.29 13.62 8.11
CA ARG A 128 -4.15 13.51 7.18
C ARG A 128 -3.53 12.13 7.37
N ILE A 129 -3.59 11.29 6.34
CA ILE A 129 -3.17 9.88 6.39
C ILE A 129 -2.20 9.62 5.25
N SER A 130 -0.99 9.18 5.57
CA SER A 130 -0.02 8.72 4.59
C SER A 130 -0.12 7.20 4.44
N ASN A 131 -0.41 6.75 3.22
CA ASN A 131 -0.52 5.33 2.90
C ASN A 131 0.86 4.73 2.69
N PRO A 132 1.19 3.57 3.29
CA PRO A 132 2.48 2.89 3.08
C PRO A 132 2.78 2.60 1.62
N GLY A 133 4.07 2.51 1.28
CA GLY A 133 4.50 1.93 0.03
C GLY A 133 4.26 0.43 -0.01
N CYS A 134 4.02 -0.12 -1.21
CA CYS A 134 3.68 -1.55 -1.34
C CYS A 134 4.77 -2.48 -0.75
N TYR A 135 6.02 -2.33 -1.13
CA TYR A 135 7.09 -3.10 -0.49
C TYR A 135 7.26 -2.79 1.00
N ALA A 136 6.98 -1.55 1.42
CA ALA A 136 7.09 -1.18 2.83
C ALA A 136 6.04 -1.89 3.69
N THR A 137 4.83 -2.11 3.16
CA THR A 137 3.80 -2.92 3.81
C THR A 137 4.29 -4.35 4.04
N ALA A 138 4.75 -5.03 2.97
CA ALA A 138 5.26 -6.40 3.06
C ALA A 138 6.45 -6.52 4.01
N MET A 139 7.45 -5.61 3.93
CA MET A 139 8.62 -5.61 4.80
C MET A 139 8.25 -5.45 6.27
N GLN A 140 7.45 -4.44 6.59
CA GLN A 140 7.07 -4.17 7.99
C GLN A 140 6.30 -5.34 8.59
N LEU A 141 5.34 -5.92 7.87
CA LEU A 141 4.57 -7.05 8.35
C LEU A 141 5.42 -8.33 8.47
N ALA A 142 6.44 -8.51 7.62
CA ALA A 142 7.37 -9.63 7.74
C ALA A 142 8.33 -9.49 8.93
N ILE A 143 8.74 -8.26 9.28
CA ILE A 143 9.79 -8.00 10.27
C ILE A 143 9.22 -7.80 11.69
N ALA A 144 8.08 -7.14 11.81
CA ALA A 144 7.53 -6.66 13.09
C ALA A 144 7.43 -7.74 14.18
N PRO A 145 7.05 -9.02 13.90
CA PRO A 145 6.97 -10.03 14.96
C PRO A 145 8.32 -10.37 15.63
N MET A 146 9.43 -10.11 14.94
CA MET A 146 10.78 -10.44 15.43
C MET A 146 11.58 -9.20 15.86
N LEU A 147 11.02 -8.00 15.75
CA LEU A 147 11.72 -6.72 15.90
C LEU A 147 12.55 -6.60 17.19
N ASN A 148 12.03 -7.10 18.30
CA ASN A 148 12.67 -6.99 19.62
C ASN A 148 13.84 -7.98 19.85
N VAL A 149 14.11 -8.85 18.89
CA VAL A 149 15.20 -9.86 18.96
C VAL A 149 16.12 -9.79 17.74
N LEU A 150 16.03 -8.73 16.94
CA LEU A 150 16.91 -8.53 15.79
C LEU A 150 18.33 -8.12 16.22
N GLU A 151 19.32 -8.59 15.46
CA GLU A 151 20.72 -8.21 15.56
C GLU A 151 21.23 -7.77 14.17
N GLY A 152 21.76 -6.55 14.08
CA GLY A 152 22.18 -5.97 12.81
C GLY A 152 21.02 -5.64 11.84
N PRO A 153 21.32 -5.13 10.65
CA PRO A 153 20.31 -4.76 9.68
C PRO A 153 19.56 -5.97 9.11
N VAL A 154 18.27 -5.80 8.86
CA VAL A 154 17.46 -6.79 8.12
C VAL A 154 17.67 -6.60 6.63
N GLN A 155 17.98 -7.66 5.92
CA GLN A 155 18.17 -7.65 4.47
C GLN A 155 16.92 -8.17 3.77
N CYS A 156 16.38 -7.35 2.84
CA CYS A 156 15.17 -7.66 2.10
C CYS A 156 15.44 -7.70 0.60
N PHE A 157 15.10 -8.82 -0.03
CA PHE A 157 15.07 -8.98 -1.48
C PHE A 157 13.63 -8.98 -1.95
N GLY A 158 13.25 -8.02 -2.80
CA GLY A 158 11.88 -7.86 -3.26
C GLY A 158 11.75 -7.94 -4.78
N VAL A 159 10.71 -8.62 -5.25
CA VAL A 159 10.35 -8.72 -6.68
C VAL A 159 8.90 -8.29 -6.83
N SER A 160 8.65 -7.29 -7.67
CA SER A 160 7.31 -6.78 -8.00
C SER A 160 6.95 -7.01 -9.45
N GLY A 161 5.69 -7.22 -9.72
CA GLY A 161 5.14 -7.06 -11.05
C GLY A 161 5.32 -5.61 -11.56
N TYR A 162 5.36 -5.45 -12.89
CA TYR A 162 5.65 -4.17 -13.54
C TYR A 162 4.60 -3.08 -13.29
N SER A 163 3.39 -3.43 -12.87
CA SER A 163 2.39 -2.43 -12.47
C SER A 163 2.84 -1.51 -11.33
N GLY A 164 3.82 -1.96 -10.52
CA GLY A 164 4.44 -1.15 -9.47
C GLY A 164 5.23 0.07 -10.01
N ALA A 165 5.63 0.05 -11.29
CA ALA A 165 6.27 1.19 -11.94
C ALA A 165 5.26 2.27 -12.40
N GLY A 166 3.95 2.00 -12.28
CA GLY A 166 2.89 2.91 -12.72
C GLY A 166 2.66 2.85 -14.24
N THR A 167 1.84 3.80 -14.73
CA THR A 167 1.46 3.88 -16.14
C THR A 167 2.36 4.78 -16.99
N THR A 168 3.30 5.49 -16.39
CA THR A 168 4.30 6.29 -17.12
C THR A 168 5.29 5.34 -17.78
N PRO A 169 5.52 5.46 -19.11
CA PRO A 169 6.48 4.61 -19.81
C PRO A 169 7.88 4.71 -19.20
N SER A 170 8.48 3.56 -18.93
CA SER A 170 9.85 3.43 -18.43
C SER A 170 10.35 2.01 -18.72
N ASP A 171 11.65 1.76 -18.60
CA ASP A 171 12.21 0.42 -18.78
C ASP A 171 11.54 -0.59 -17.82
N ARG A 172 11.20 -0.17 -16.61
CA ARG A 172 10.54 -1.00 -15.59
C ARG A 172 9.06 -1.33 -15.90
N SER A 173 8.44 -0.61 -16.83
CA SER A 173 7.08 -0.87 -17.31
C SER A 173 7.05 -1.40 -18.75
N ASN A 174 8.21 -1.57 -19.39
CA ASN A 174 8.34 -2.09 -20.73
C ASN A 174 8.37 -3.62 -20.73
N VAL A 175 7.26 -4.25 -21.12
CA VAL A 175 7.06 -5.69 -21.09
C VAL A 175 8.08 -6.43 -21.97
N GLU A 176 8.52 -5.82 -23.10
CA GLU A 176 9.51 -6.43 -23.98
C GLU A 176 10.90 -6.49 -23.32
N LEU A 177 11.31 -5.45 -22.62
CA LEU A 177 12.58 -5.44 -21.87
C LEU A 177 12.54 -6.36 -20.64
N LEU A 178 11.35 -6.59 -20.09
CA LEU A 178 11.17 -7.46 -18.92
C LEU A 178 11.02 -8.94 -19.32
N ARG A 179 10.79 -9.25 -20.61
CA ARG A 179 10.64 -10.63 -21.06
C ARG A 179 11.89 -11.43 -20.71
N ASP A 180 11.71 -12.58 -20.05
CA ASP A 180 12.79 -13.48 -19.62
C ASP A 180 13.86 -12.78 -18.75
N ASN A 181 13.49 -11.70 -18.07
CA ASN A 181 14.39 -10.87 -17.28
C ASN A 181 13.86 -10.59 -15.87
N LEU A 182 14.77 -10.34 -14.96
CA LEU A 182 14.53 -9.80 -13.64
C LEU A 182 15.36 -8.53 -13.48
N MET A 183 14.71 -7.36 -13.52
CA MET A 183 15.39 -6.08 -13.59
C MET A 183 15.64 -5.48 -12.20
N PRO A 184 16.91 -5.37 -11.72
CA PRO A 184 17.23 -4.65 -10.49
C PRO A 184 17.13 -3.14 -10.68
N TYR A 185 16.75 -2.43 -9.61
CA TYR A 185 16.77 -0.97 -9.60
C TYR A 185 16.94 -0.43 -8.18
N ALA A 186 17.50 0.77 -8.02
CA ALA A 186 17.69 1.44 -6.74
C ALA A 186 18.14 0.47 -5.62
N LEU A 187 19.22 -0.29 -5.87
CA LEU A 187 19.73 -1.35 -4.99
C LEU A 187 20.22 -0.85 -3.63
N THR A 188 20.33 0.45 -3.44
CA THR A 188 20.59 1.13 -2.17
C THR A 188 19.79 2.43 -2.11
N GLY A 189 19.36 2.84 -0.91
CA GLY A 189 18.70 4.13 -0.71
C GLY A 189 17.30 4.23 -1.34
N HIS A 190 16.66 3.10 -1.62
CA HIS A 190 15.25 3.10 -2.07
C HIS A 190 14.36 3.77 -1.02
N VAL A 191 13.34 4.53 -1.47
CA VAL A 191 12.44 5.26 -0.54
C VAL A 191 11.79 4.33 0.49
N HIS A 192 11.42 3.11 0.11
CA HIS A 192 10.82 2.13 1.04
C HIS A 192 11.84 1.58 2.05
N GLU A 193 13.14 1.54 1.74
CA GLU A 193 14.19 1.20 2.70
C GLU A 193 14.21 2.19 3.86
N ARG A 194 14.23 3.50 3.51
CA ARG A 194 14.18 4.58 4.50
C ARG A 194 12.85 4.59 5.26
N GLU A 195 11.73 4.35 4.56
CA GLU A 195 10.40 4.30 5.13
C GLU A 195 10.30 3.21 6.22
N VAL A 196 10.68 1.99 5.89
CA VAL A 196 10.60 0.85 6.83
C VAL A 196 11.56 1.04 8.00
N SER A 197 12.81 1.46 7.72
CA SER A 197 13.78 1.73 8.78
C SER A 197 13.28 2.79 9.77
N GLY A 198 12.66 3.86 9.27
CA GLY A 198 12.07 4.91 10.11
C GLY A 198 10.86 4.43 10.92
N GLN A 199 9.96 3.67 10.30
CA GLN A 199 8.73 3.22 10.97
C GLN A 199 8.99 2.13 12.01
N LEU A 200 9.94 1.23 11.76
CA LEU A 200 10.31 0.16 12.71
C LEU A 200 11.35 0.61 13.74
N GLY A 201 12.06 1.72 13.49
CA GLY A 201 13.19 2.14 14.32
C GLY A 201 14.36 1.14 14.26
N HIS A 202 14.50 0.41 13.16
CA HIS A 202 15.50 -0.63 12.96
C HIS A 202 16.06 -0.57 11.53
N PRO A 203 17.38 -0.68 11.31
CA PRO A 203 17.94 -0.59 9.96
C PRO A 203 17.48 -1.76 9.08
N VAL A 204 17.03 -1.41 7.87
CA VAL A 204 16.61 -2.34 6.83
C VAL A 204 17.36 -2.01 5.54
N GLU A 205 17.92 -3.01 4.89
CA GLU A 205 18.58 -2.93 3.58
C GLU A 205 17.64 -3.58 2.54
N PHE A 206 17.38 -2.88 1.43
CA PHE A 206 16.36 -3.33 0.48
C PHE A 206 16.85 -3.35 -0.97
N MET A 207 16.71 -4.49 -1.62
CA MET A 207 17.12 -4.75 -2.99
C MET A 207 15.90 -5.06 -3.87
N PRO A 208 15.24 -4.04 -4.46
CA PRO A 208 14.06 -4.23 -5.30
C PRO A 208 14.39 -4.68 -6.73
N HIS A 209 13.50 -5.50 -7.27
CA HIS A 209 13.52 -5.96 -8.65
C HIS A 209 12.11 -5.88 -9.27
N VAL A 210 12.06 -5.78 -10.59
CA VAL A 210 10.82 -5.88 -11.37
C VAL A 210 10.87 -7.11 -12.25
N ALA A 211 9.76 -7.85 -12.27
CA ALA A 211 9.56 -9.05 -13.07
C ALA A 211 8.47 -8.83 -14.15
N PRO A 212 8.38 -9.71 -15.18
CA PRO A 212 7.46 -9.53 -16.30
C PRO A 212 5.98 -9.78 -15.99
N HIS A 213 5.63 -10.29 -14.80
CA HIS A 213 4.22 -10.42 -14.42
C HIS A 213 3.60 -9.05 -14.08
N PHE A 214 2.29 -8.90 -14.31
CA PHE A 214 1.62 -7.61 -14.17
C PHE A 214 1.58 -7.12 -12.73
N ARG A 215 1.12 -7.95 -11.78
CA ARG A 215 0.86 -7.56 -10.39
C ARG A 215 1.29 -8.62 -9.39
N GLY A 216 1.52 -8.19 -8.17
CA GLY A 216 1.95 -9.01 -7.05
C GLY A 216 3.42 -8.80 -6.69
N ILE A 217 3.70 -8.88 -5.41
CA ILE A 217 5.03 -8.78 -4.81
C ILE A 217 5.37 -10.09 -4.13
N THR A 218 6.62 -10.54 -4.26
CA THR A 218 7.26 -11.46 -3.32
C THR A 218 8.44 -10.75 -2.67
N LEU A 219 8.55 -10.89 -1.36
CA LEU A 219 9.62 -10.33 -0.55
C LEU A 219 10.23 -11.43 0.30
N THR A 220 11.54 -11.61 0.22
CA THR A 220 12.30 -12.48 1.11
C THR A 220 13.07 -11.60 2.10
N ALA A 221 12.78 -11.73 3.38
CA ALA A 221 13.48 -11.05 4.46
C ALA A 221 14.43 -12.01 5.17
N ASN A 222 15.67 -11.58 5.34
CA ASN A 222 16.74 -12.27 6.05
C ASN A 222 17.01 -11.55 7.37
N LEU A 223 16.70 -12.20 8.48
CA LEU A 223 16.78 -11.66 9.83
C LEU A 223 17.87 -12.37 10.61
N HIS A 224 18.79 -11.62 11.21
CA HIS A 224 19.73 -12.13 12.20
C HIS A 224 19.16 -11.90 13.60
N LEU A 225 19.25 -12.91 14.47
CA LEU A 225 18.58 -12.94 15.77
C LEU A 225 19.61 -12.96 16.89
N SER A 226 19.39 -12.14 17.91
CA SER A 226 20.25 -12.04 19.09
C SER A 226 20.23 -13.30 19.99
N ILE A 227 19.17 -14.10 19.88
CA ILE A 227 19.00 -15.38 20.56
C ILE A 227 18.54 -16.44 19.55
N ALA A 228 18.79 -17.72 19.86
CA ALA A 228 18.30 -18.83 19.06
C ALA A 228 16.80 -19.05 19.23
N PHE A 229 16.15 -19.49 18.17
CA PHE A 229 14.73 -19.88 18.14
C PHE A 229 14.57 -21.25 17.50
N GLU A 230 13.50 -21.94 17.95
CA GLU A 230 12.95 -23.09 17.23
C GLU A 230 11.85 -22.60 16.25
N ARG A 231 11.58 -23.38 15.21
CA ARG A 231 10.61 -23.02 14.17
C ARG A 231 9.19 -22.78 14.73
N GLU A 232 8.78 -23.61 15.67
CA GLU A 232 7.48 -23.54 16.34
C GLU A 232 7.32 -22.25 17.14
N GLU A 233 8.38 -21.77 17.77
CA GLU A 233 8.38 -20.49 18.51
C GLU A 233 8.23 -19.31 17.56
N VAL A 234 8.93 -19.33 16.42
CA VAL A 234 8.77 -18.31 15.36
C VAL A 234 7.33 -18.30 14.87
N LEU A 235 6.78 -19.45 14.49
CA LEU A 235 5.38 -19.56 14.04
C LEU A 235 4.40 -19.04 15.07
N ALA A 236 4.58 -19.39 16.33
CA ALA A 236 3.73 -18.91 17.43
C ALA A 236 3.76 -17.38 17.54
N ARG A 237 4.94 -16.75 17.39
CA ARG A 237 5.08 -15.28 17.40
C ARG A 237 4.31 -14.63 16.25
N TYR A 238 4.46 -15.13 15.02
CA TYR A 238 3.76 -14.57 13.87
C TYR A 238 2.24 -14.76 13.98
N ARG A 239 1.79 -15.97 14.34
CA ARG A 239 0.35 -16.26 14.55
C ARG A 239 -0.23 -15.43 15.69
N GLY A 240 0.49 -15.29 16.79
CA GLY A 240 0.07 -14.46 17.92
C GLY A 240 0.01 -12.96 17.57
N ARG A 241 1.03 -12.45 16.82
CA ARG A 241 1.08 -11.05 16.43
C ARG A 241 -0.08 -10.65 15.50
N TYR A 242 -0.48 -11.54 14.62
CA TYR A 242 -1.52 -11.28 13.63
C TYR A 242 -2.86 -11.98 13.93
N ALA A 243 -3.03 -12.48 15.16
CA ALA A 243 -4.32 -12.97 15.60
C ALA A 243 -5.36 -11.84 15.54
N GLY A 244 -6.45 -12.07 14.79
CA GLY A 244 -7.48 -11.04 14.59
C GLY A 244 -7.20 -10.01 13.48
N GLU A 245 -6.11 -10.17 12.69
CA GLU A 245 -5.81 -9.33 11.53
C GLU A 245 -6.16 -10.09 10.22
N PRO A 246 -7.40 -9.95 9.71
CA PRO A 246 -7.87 -10.77 8.58
C PRO A 246 -7.13 -10.46 7.26
N LEU A 247 -6.47 -9.30 7.18
CA LEU A 247 -5.66 -8.92 6.02
C LEU A 247 -4.19 -9.39 6.12
N VAL A 248 -3.85 -10.20 7.13
CA VAL A 248 -2.55 -10.87 7.25
C VAL A 248 -2.77 -12.36 7.47
N ARG A 249 -2.27 -13.19 6.55
CA ARG A 249 -2.39 -14.65 6.63
C ARG A 249 -1.03 -15.28 6.88
N VAL A 250 -0.87 -15.87 8.05
CA VAL A 250 0.34 -16.62 8.43
C VAL A 250 0.15 -18.09 8.04
N GLN A 251 1.07 -18.63 7.24
CA GLN A 251 1.05 -20.00 6.75
C GLN A 251 2.42 -20.67 6.89
N ASP A 252 2.46 -22.00 6.84
CA ASP A 252 3.71 -22.76 7.03
C ASP A 252 4.62 -22.67 5.78
N GLU A 253 4.02 -22.80 4.60
CA GLU A 253 4.72 -22.77 3.32
C GLU A 253 5.01 -21.34 2.87
N ALA A 254 6.03 -21.17 2.03
CA ALA A 254 6.29 -19.89 1.38
C ALA A 254 5.13 -19.50 0.44
N PRO A 255 4.55 -18.33 0.60
CA PRO A 255 3.47 -17.86 -0.26
C PRO A 255 3.96 -17.56 -1.68
N TRP A 256 3.08 -17.69 -2.68
CA TRP A 256 3.40 -17.49 -4.09
C TRP A 256 2.65 -16.29 -4.67
N VAL A 257 3.34 -15.51 -5.51
CA VAL A 257 2.77 -14.35 -6.22
C VAL A 257 1.50 -14.72 -6.99
N SER A 258 1.50 -15.84 -7.71
CA SER A 258 0.34 -16.28 -8.51
C SER A 258 -0.92 -16.58 -7.68
N ARG A 259 -0.78 -16.83 -6.38
CA ARG A 259 -1.90 -17.09 -5.46
C ARG A 259 -2.37 -15.82 -4.74
N ILE A 260 -1.52 -14.80 -4.68
CA ILE A 260 -1.80 -13.54 -3.99
C ILE A 260 -2.30 -12.44 -4.94
N ALA A 261 -1.94 -12.48 -6.21
CA ALA A 261 -2.40 -11.53 -7.21
C ALA A 261 -3.93 -11.45 -7.24
N GLY A 262 -4.47 -10.23 -7.11
CA GLY A 262 -5.91 -9.99 -6.98
C GLY A 262 -6.51 -10.24 -5.59
N ARG A 263 -5.69 -10.55 -4.58
CA ARG A 263 -6.13 -10.72 -3.19
C ARG A 263 -5.86 -9.47 -2.35
N HIS A 264 -6.65 -9.30 -1.29
CA HIS A 264 -6.63 -8.11 -0.45
C HIS A 264 -5.78 -8.26 0.82
N HIS A 265 -5.09 -9.39 1.02
CA HIS A 265 -4.29 -9.68 2.21
C HIS A 265 -2.80 -9.85 1.87
N VAL A 266 -1.96 -9.80 2.89
CA VAL A 266 -0.56 -10.21 2.85
C VAL A 266 -0.47 -11.67 3.30
N GLY A 267 0.21 -12.52 2.52
CA GLY A 267 0.60 -13.86 2.94
C GLY A 267 2.02 -13.84 3.51
N ILE A 268 2.23 -14.41 4.70
CA ILE A 268 3.55 -14.53 5.34
C ILE A 268 3.81 -16.00 5.66
N GLY A 269 4.96 -16.53 5.24
CA GLY A 269 5.28 -17.93 5.45
C GLY A 269 6.70 -18.31 5.03
N GLY A 270 6.97 -19.63 4.90
CA GLY A 270 8.27 -20.14 4.49
C GLY A 270 9.36 -19.95 5.54
N PHE A 271 8.98 -19.95 6.82
CA PHE A 271 9.88 -19.75 7.95
C PHE A 271 10.97 -20.80 7.98
N THR A 272 12.21 -20.37 7.71
CA THR A 272 13.41 -21.23 7.64
C THR A 272 14.48 -20.70 8.56
N LEU A 273 14.90 -21.51 9.51
CA LEU A 273 15.99 -21.19 10.44
C LEU A 273 17.31 -21.84 10.01
N SER A 274 18.42 -21.17 10.29
CA SER A 274 19.77 -21.79 10.26
C SER A 274 19.90 -22.85 11.35
N GLY A 275 20.90 -23.71 11.21
CA GLY A 275 21.12 -24.82 12.17
C GLY A 275 21.42 -24.39 13.61
N ASP A 276 21.83 -23.14 13.83
CA ASP A 276 22.06 -22.54 15.16
C ASP A 276 20.85 -21.75 15.67
N GLY A 277 19.73 -21.70 14.89
CA GLY A 277 18.51 -20.98 15.24
C GLY A 277 18.62 -19.46 15.25
N ARG A 278 19.75 -18.88 14.81
CA ARG A 278 20.01 -17.41 14.89
C ARG A 278 19.86 -16.66 13.59
N ARG A 279 19.49 -17.32 12.51
CA ARG A 279 19.13 -16.68 11.24
C ARG A 279 17.78 -17.20 10.79
N LEU A 280 16.84 -16.29 10.62
CA LEU A 280 15.50 -16.57 10.11
C LEU A 280 15.35 -15.97 8.70
N VAL A 281 14.88 -16.79 7.77
CA VAL A 281 14.38 -16.31 6.48
C VAL A 281 12.87 -16.47 6.47
N VAL A 282 12.16 -15.42 6.06
CA VAL A 282 10.69 -15.38 5.93
C VAL A 282 10.30 -14.77 4.60
N VAL A 283 9.24 -15.28 4.00
CA VAL A 283 8.68 -14.77 2.74
C VAL A 283 7.35 -14.10 2.99
N ALA A 284 7.19 -12.88 2.47
CA ALA A 284 5.91 -12.18 2.43
C ALA A 284 5.48 -11.95 0.97
N THR A 285 4.19 -12.10 0.68
CA THR A 285 3.62 -11.78 -0.63
C THR A 285 2.37 -10.94 -0.48
N GLU A 286 2.17 -10.02 -1.40
CA GLU A 286 0.95 -9.21 -1.48
C GLU A 286 0.67 -8.77 -2.91
N ASP A 287 -0.53 -8.28 -3.15
CA ASP A 287 -0.83 -7.57 -4.37
C ASP A 287 -0.48 -6.09 -4.21
N ASN A 288 0.49 -5.62 -5.00
CA ASN A 288 1.01 -4.25 -4.93
C ASN A 288 -0.02 -3.16 -5.24
N LEU A 289 -1.10 -3.49 -5.97
CA LEU A 289 -2.18 -2.56 -6.29
C LEU A 289 -3.32 -2.59 -5.25
N LEU A 290 -3.44 -3.70 -4.50
CA LEU A 290 -4.49 -3.91 -3.50
C LEU A 290 -3.98 -3.64 -2.08
N LYS A 291 -3.56 -4.68 -1.33
CA LYS A 291 -3.06 -4.44 0.04
C LYS A 291 -1.85 -3.53 0.06
N GLY A 292 -1.04 -3.56 -0.97
CA GLY A 292 0.07 -2.62 -1.17
C GLY A 292 -0.34 -1.17 -1.50
N ALA A 293 -1.64 -0.90 -1.84
CA ALA A 293 -2.09 0.44 -2.22
C ALA A 293 -3.59 0.67 -1.96
N ALA A 294 -4.48 0.24 -2.88
CA ALA A 294 -5.89 0.63 -2.88
C ALA A 294 -6.69 0.05 -1.71
N THR A 295 -6.48 -1.21 -1.34
CA THR A 295 -7.11 -1.84 -0.18
C THR A 295 -6.66 -1.16 1.11
N GLN A 296 -5.36 -0.86 1.22
CA GLN A 296 -4.81 -0.14 2.36
C GLN A 296 -5.43 1.25 2.50
N ALA A 297 -5.61 1.98 1.39
CA ALA A 297 -6.26 3.28 1.39
C ALA A 297 -7.74 3.19 1.81
N LEU A 298 -8.48 2.18 1.34
CA LEU A 298 -9.85 1.94 1.77
C LEU A 298 -9.94 1.60 3.25
N GLN A 299 -9.06 0.73 3.77
CA GLN A 299 -8.95 0.40 5.18
C GLN A 299 -8.74 1.66 6.04
N ASN A 300 -7.83 2.54 5.61
CA ASN A 300 -7.56 3.82 6.26
C ASN A 300 -8.77 4.76 6.24
N LEU A 301 -9.50 4.83 5.12
CA LEU A 301 -10.73 5.62 5.04
C LEU A 301 -11.83 5.07 5.94
N ASN A 302 -12.03 3.74 5.98
CA ASN A 302 -12.98 3.12 6.88
C ASN A 302 -12.70 3.49 8.34
N LEU A 303 -11.43 3.39 8.74
CA LEU A 303 -10.96 3.81 10.07
C LEU A 303 -11.27 5.29 10.32
N ALA A 304 -10.95 6.18 9.36
CA ALA A 304 -11.13 7.62 9.49
C ALA A 304 -12.60 8.05 9.63
N PHE A 305 -13.52 7.30 9.06
CA PHE A 305 -14.96 7.56 9.16
C PHE A 305 -15.66 6.72 10.25
N GLY A 306 -14.91 6.04 11.10
CA GLY A 306 -15.45 5.23 12.20
C GLY A 306 -16.31 4.05 11.73
N LEU A 307 -16.04 3.55 10.52
CA LEU A 307 -16.67 2.35 9.98
C LEU A 307 -15.90 1.10 10.45
N ASP A 308 -16.52 -0.07 10.26
CA ASP A 308 -15.76 -1.31 10.35
C ASP A 308 -14.63 -1.27 9.32
N GLU A 309 -13.41 -1.51 9.79
CA GLU A 309 -12.16 -1.33 9.02
C GLU A 309 -12.11 -2.14 7.73
N PHE A 310 -12.82 -3.26 7.70
CA PHE A 310 -12.86 -4.20 6.58
C PHE A 310 -14.09 -4.05 5.67
N THR A 311 -14.94 -3.04 5.92
CA THR A 311 -16.13 -2.78 5.11
C THR A 311 -15.76 -2.68 3.63
N ALA A 312 -16.43 -3.49 2.79
CA ALA A 312 -16.22 -3.62 1.35
C ALA A 312 -14.83 -4.12 0.93
N ILE A 313 -14.03 -4.68 1.84
CA ILE A 313 -12.79 -5.38 1.53
C ILE A 313 -13.08 -6.88 1.49
N PRO A 314 -12.87 -7.59 0.35
CA PRO A 314 -13.00 -9.04 0.29
C PRO A 314 -11.94 -9.73 1.16
N LEU A 315 -12.36 -10.57 2.12
CA LEU A 315 -11.50 -11.29 3.07
C LEU A 315 -11.17 -12.71 2.60
#